data_0d67e63b1d78eeb346070d5cc2ccd157
#
_entry.id   0d67e63b1d78eeb346070d5cc2ccd157
#
_cell.length_a   1.000
_cell.length_b   1.000
_cell.length_c   1.000
_cell.angle_alpha   90.00
_cell.angle_beta   90.00
_cell.angle_gamma   90.00
#
_symmetry.space_group_name_H-M   'P 1'
#
loop_
_entity.id
_entity.type
_entity.pdbx_description
1 polymer ?
#
loop_
_entity_poly.entity_id
_entity_poly.type
_entity_poly.pdbx_seq_one_letter_code
_entity_poly.pdbx_strand_id
1 'polypeptide(L)'
;MSCVLSSPAMLDFALIASATALGIAGTDLVLPAVPSLPAALGGSSARAQLVLAAYVAGTGLGLLLFGELGARIDPRKALVFSLAFYALASLAGAFVSSLDALIVLRLVQGAAGAAPAVFAPGFIRALFSEGHALRMMGLLGSIESLVPALAPIAGAWLLVRFGWQSSFVVIGVFSLALAALLGAIAWRLPRLSSQDSRGSYATLLGDPVYLRYALSQAFALGGLLVFVFSAPAVIVGPMGGQLSDFILLQVAGIAFFILGANVTGRLAERFERETLIAGGTILAALGALAILLYALVGGNRPAMLIPFSIVWNLGFGLRGPPGFLQAVLAANGDDARGAALVILAMLASAAGGTALAAPFVALGL
;
A
#
# COMPACT_ATOMS: atom_id res chain seq x y z
N MET A 1 8.28 -28.64 -0.06
CA MET A 1 8.36 -27.17 -0.21
C MET A 1 8.78 -26.73 -1.62
N SER A 2 9.58 -27.46 -2.35
CA SER A 2 10.07 -27.09 -3.71
C SER A 2 9.05 -27.25 -4.86
N CYS A 3 8.02 -28.07 -4.71
CA CYS A 3 7.02 -28.30 -5.78
C CYS A 3 5.90 -27.25 -5.86
N VAL A 4 5.72 -26.42 -4.84
CA VAL A 4 4.67 -25.37 -4.80
C VAL A 4 5.12 -24.10 -5.54
N LEU A 5 6.43 -23.84 -5.59
CA LEU A 5 6.98 -22.63 -6.21
C LEU A 5 7.00 -22.64 -7.76
N SER A 6 6.75 -23.78 -8.38
CA SER A 6 6.72 -23.95 -9.84
C SER A 6 5.31 -24.08 -10.43
N SER A 7 4.26 -23.90 -9.63
CA SER A 7 2.89 -23.98 -10.14
C SER A 7 2.52 -22.72 -10.96
N PRO A 8 1.72 -22.83 -12.03
CA PRO A 8 1.23 -21.70 -12.80
C PRO A 8 0.59 -20.60 -11.92
N ALA A 9 -0.12 -20.98 -10.85
CA ALA A 9 -0.75 -20.05 -9.92
C ALA A 9 0.25 -19.17 -9.15
N MET A 10 1.47 -19.68 -8.87
CA MET A 10 2.52 -18.87 -8.23
C MET A 10 3.11 -17.83 -9.17
N LEU A 11 3.24 -18.16 -10.46
CA LEU A 11 3.65 -17.17 -11.46
C LEU A 11 2.59 -16.07 -11.60
N ASP A 12 1.32 -16.47 -11.67
CA ASP A 12 0.19 -15.53 -11.77
C ASP A 12 0.16 -14.60 -10.53
N PHE A 13 0.34 -15.16 -9.34
CA PHE A 13 0.47 -14.38 -8.10
C PHE A 13 1.67 -13.42 -8.16
N ALA A 14 2.84 -13.88 -8.59
CA ALA A 14 4.05 -13.05 -8.65
C ALA A 14 3.87 -11.85 -9.59
N LEU A 15 3.20 -12.03 -10.73
CA LEU A 15 2.91 -10.93 -11.66
C LEU A 15 1.91 -9.94 -11.07
N ILE A 16 0.85 -10.43 -10.40
CA ILE A 16 -0.13 -9.58 -9.71
C ILE A 16 0.53 -8.80 -8.57
N ALA A 17 1.33 -9.47 -7.72
CA ALA A 17 2.04 -8.83 -6.63
C ALA A 17 3.08 -7.80 -7.13
N SER A 18 3.74 -8.08 -8.25
CA SER A 18 4.64 -7.10 -8.87
C SER A 18 3.88 -5.88 -9.40
N ALA A 19 2.66 -6.06 -9.90
CA ALA A 19 1.84 -4.96 -10.37
C ALA A 19 1.36 -4.07 -9.20
N THR A 20 0.96 -4.65 -8.05
CA THR A 20 0.62 -3.86 -6.85
C THR A 20 1.83 -3.12 -6.30
N ALA A 21 2.98 -3.81 -6.18
CA ALA A 21 4.23 -3.21 -5.74
C ALA A 21 4.66 -2.03 -6.62
N LEU A 22 4.49 -2.14 -7.94
CA LEU A 22 4.82 -1.07 -8.88
C LEU A 22 3.90 0.14 -8.73
N GLY A 23 2.62 -0.06 -8.41
CA GLY A 23 1.69 1.02 -8.08
C GLY A 23 2.16 1.83 -6.86
N ILE A 24 2.63 1.15 -5.80
CA ILE A 24 3.19 1.80 -4.60
C ILE A 24 4.52 2.51 -4.95
N ALA A 25 5.41 1.82 -5.67
CA ALA A 25 6.70 2.37 -6.10
C ALA A 25 6.58 3.64 -6.94
N GLY A 26 5.44 3.84 -7.59
CA GLY A 26 5.15 5.05 -8.36
C GLY A 26 5.26 6.35 -7.59
N THR A 27 5.01 6.35 -6.27
CA THR A 27 5.25 7.50 -5.40
C THR A 27 6.69 7.52 -4.91
N ASP A 28 7.14 6.40 -4.34
CA ASP A 28 8.36 6.34 -3.54
C ASP A 28 9.63 6.44 -4.40
N LEU A 29 9.60 5.93 -5.62
CA LEU A 29 10.71 6.02 -6.56
C LEU A 29 10.94 7.46 -7.07
N VAL A 30 9.86 8.26 -7.14
CA VAL A 30 9.90 9.65 -7.60
C VAL A 30 10.22 10.62 -6.46
N LEU A 31 9.96 10.24 -5.22
CA LEU A 31 10.12 11.08 -4.03
C LEU A 31 11.49 11.80 -3.96
N PRO A 32 12.65 11.14 -4.18
CA PRO A 32 13.95 11.81 -4.14
C PRO A 32 14.17 12.88 -5.22
N ALA A 33 13.44 12.78 -6.33
CA ALA A 33 13.56 13.71 -7.44
C ALA A 33 12.78 15.03 -7.23
N VAL A 34 11.76 15.04 -6.34
CA VAL A 34 10.87 16.18 -6.14
C VAL A 34 11.60 17.50 -5.85
N PRO A 35 12.65 17.56 -5.00
CA PRO A 35 13.38 18.79 -4.73
C PRO A 35 14.08 19.38 -5.97
N SER A 36 14.43 18.56 -6.98
CA SER A 36 15.11 19.00 -8.20
C SER A 36 14.15 19.49 -9.30
N LEU A 37 12.85 19.15 -9.21
CA LEU A 37 11.85 19.46 -10.23
C LEU A 37 11.68 20.97 -10.51
N PRO A 38 11.67 21.88 -9.49
CA PRO A 38 11.55 23.32 -9.75
C PRO A 38 12.67 23.88 -10.65
N ALA A 39 13.90 23.40 -10.47
CA ALA A 39 15.04 23.80 -11.30
C ALA A 39 14.94 23.23 -12.72
N ALA A 40 14.36 22.03 -12.88
CA ALA A 40 14.26 21.34 -14.16
C ALA A 40 13.05 21.78 -15.00
N LEU A 41 11.92 22.03 -14.37
CA LEU A 41 10.61 22.24 -15.00
C LEU A 41 9.98 23.61 -14.72
N GLY A 42 10.66 24.43 -13.91
CA GLY A 42 10.13 25.71 -13.40
C GLY A 42 9.16 25.54 -12.25
N GLY A 43 8.76 26.66 -11.65
CA GLY A 43 7.83 26.69 -10.54
C GLY A 43 8.50 26.76 -9.16
N SER A 44 7.71 26.61 -8.10
CA SER A 44 8.17 26.67 -6.72
C SER A 44 8.28 25.28 -6.07
N SER A 45 9.04 25.19 -4.99
CA SER A 45 9.15 23.95 -4.19
C SER A 45 7.79 23.51 -3.62
N ALA A 46 6.91 24.47 -3.26
CA ALA A 46 5.55 24.14 -2.84
C ALA A 46 4.73 23.48 -3.96
N ARG A 47 4.87 23.95 -5.21
CA ARG A 47 4.23 23.31 -6.36
C ARG A 47 4.81 21.92 -6.67
N ALA A 48 6.09 21.73 -6.47
CA ALA A 48 6.73 20.42 -6.70
C ALA A 48 6.15 19.33 -5.76
N GLN A 49 5.73 19.69 -4.55
CA GLN A 49 5.06 18.75 -3.64
C GLN A 49 3.71 18.24 -4.21
N LEU A 50 3.05 19.03 -5.05
CA LEU A 50 1.81 18.63 -5.71
C LEU A 50 2.00 17.43 -6.65
N VAL A 51 3.23 17.15 -7.11
CA VAL A 51 3.57 15.96 -7.91
C VAL A 51 3.27 14.67 -7.14
N LEU A 52 3.56 14.64 -5.83
CA LEU A 52 3.22 13.50 -4.96
C LEU A 52 1.74 13.50 -4.59
N ALA A 53 1.21 14.67 -4.18
CA ALA A 53 -0.19 14.80 -3.79
C ALA A 53 -1.15 14.43 -4.94
N ALA A 54 -0.85 14.84 -6.17
CA ALA A 54 -1.64 14.50 -7.35
C ALA A 54 -1.65 13.00 -7.62
N TYR A 55 -0.53 12.32 -7.44
CA TYR A 55 -0.49 10.85 -7.59
C TYR A 55 -1.39 10.17 -6.56
N VAL A 56 -1.29 10.55 -5.29
CA VAL A 56 -2.12 9.98 -4.21
C VAL A 56 -3.61 10.28 -4.44
N ALA A 57 -3.94 11.51 -4.84
CA ALA A 57 -5.31 11.87 -5.19
C ALA A 57 -5.82 11.06 -6.40
N GLY A 58 -4.97 10.90 -7.42
CA GLY A 58 -5.25 10.02 -8.56
C GLY A 58 -5.49 8.58 -8.13
N THR A 59 -4.66 8.05 -7.24
CA THR A 59 -4.85 6.69 -6.69
C THR A 59 -6.21 6.57 -6.01
N GLY A 60 -6.61 7.53 -5.19
CA GLY A 60 -7.92 7.54 -4.55
C GLY A 60 -9.09 7.51 -5.56
N LEU A 61 -9.00 8.33 -6.62
CA LEU A 61 -9.98 8.32 -7.71
C LEU A 61 -9.96 7.00 -8.47
N GLY A 62 -8.78 6.45 -8.74
CA GLY A 62 -8.61 5.17 -9.42
C GLY A 62 -9.18 4.00 -8.64
N LEU A 63 -9.02 3.98 -7.32
CA LEU A 63 -9.62 2.95 -6.47
C LEU A 63 -11.13 2.90 -6.65
N LEU A 64 -11.82 4.05 -6.61
CA LEU A 64 -13.26 4.13 -6.82
C LEU A 64 -13.63 3.74 -8.25
N LEU A 65 -12.89 4.22 -9.24
CA LEU A 65 -13.12 3.91 -10.65
C LEU A 65 -12.98 2.40 -10.92
N PHE A 66 -11.89 1.77 -10.51
CA PHE A 66 -11.64 0.35 -10.77
C PHE A 66 -12.49 -0.57 -9.89
N GLY A 67 -12.89 -0.12 -8.70
CA GLY A 67 -13.90 -0.81 -7.91
C GLY A 67 -15.23 -0.90 -8.67
N GLU A 68 -15.69 0.19 -9.29
CA GLU A 68 -16.90 0.23 -10.10
C GLU A 68 -16.73 -0.54 -11.41
N LEU A 69 -15.60 -0.36 -12.10
CA LEU A 69 -15.31 -1.06 -13.35
C LEU A 69 -15.20 -2.58 -13.17
N GLY A 70 -14.63 -3.03 -12.03
CA GLY A 70 -14.51 -4.46 -11.74
C GLY A 70 -15.83 -5.19 -11.60
N ALA A 71 -16.91 -4.46 -11.31
CA ALA A 71 -18.26 -5.00 -11.30
C ALA A 71 -18.94 -5.05 -12.70
N ARG A 72 -18.40 -4.30 -13.68
CA ARG A 72 -19.03 -4.12 -15.00
C ARG A 72 -18.24 -4.74 -16.15
N ILE A 73 -16.93 -4.81 -16.04
CA ILE A 73 -16.04 -5.34 -17.08
C ILE A 73 -15.16 -6.45 -16.52
N ASP A 74 -14.60 -7.26 -17.41
CA ASP A 74 -13.68 -8.34 -17.03
C ASP A 74 -12.43 -7.77 -16.32
N PRO A 75 -12.23 -8.07 -15.03
CA PRO A 75 -11.10 -7.54 -14.25
C PRO A 75 -9.72 -7.86 -14.85
N ARG A 76 -9.61 -8.95 -15.62
CA ARG A 76 -8.35 -9.31 -16.32
C ARG A 76 -8.00 -8.27 -17.37
N LYS A 77 -9.01 -7.86 -18.18
CA LYS A 77 -8.83 -6.82 -19.19
C LYS A 77 -8.58 -5.48 -18.55
N ALA A 78 -9.36 -5.14 -17.50
CA ALA A 78 -9.18 -3.89 -16.75
C ALA A 78 -7.77 -3.76 -16.19
N LEU A 79 -7.20 -4.84 -15.62
CA LEU A 79 -5.85 -4.88 -15.09
C LEU A 79 -4.79 -4.62 -16.18
N VAL A 80 -4.89 -5.30 -17.31
CA VAL A 80 -3.94 -5.13 -18.44
C VAL A 80 -4.02 -3.72 -19.01
N PHE A 81 -5.23 -3.21 -19.28
CA PHE A 81 -5.42 -1.84 -19.79
C PHE A 81 -4.91 -0.79 -18.81
N SER A 82 -5.17 -0.96 -17.52
CA SER A 82 -4.70 -0.03 -16.49
C SER A 82 -3.17 0.04 -16.45
N LEU A 83 -2.49 -1.11 -16.49
CA LEU A 83 -1.03 -1.17 -16.50
C LEU A 83 -0.43 -0.58 -17.79
N ALA A 84 -1.05 -0.83 -18.95
CA ALA A 84 -0.63 -0.20 -20.20
C ALA A 84 -0.81 1.33 -20.15
N PHE A 85 -1.93 1.80 -19.61
CA PHE A 85 -2.19 3.22 -19.46
C PHE A 85 -1.27 3.86 -18.40
N TYR A 86 -0.99 3.16 -17.31
CA TYR A 86 0.00 3.55 -16.30
C TYR A 86 1.40 3.66 -16.91
N ALA A 87 1.78 2.72 -17.79
CA ALA A 87 3.05 2.78 -18.52
C ALA A 87 3.14 4.00 -19.42
N LEU A 88 2.08 4.27 -20.22
CA LEU A 88 2.04 5.42 -21.10
C LEU A 88 2.11 6.75 -20.33
N ALA A 89 1.34 6.89 -19.26
CA ALA A 89 1.37 8.06 -18.39
C ALA A 89 2.75 8.26 -17.74
N SER A 90 3.41 7.16 -17.34
CA SER A 90 4.75 7.19 -16.76
C SER A 90 5.77 7.62 -17.79
N LEU A 91 5.79 7.01 -18.97
CA LEU A 91 6.72 7.40 -20.05
C LEU A 91 6.49 8.85 -20.49
N ALA A 92 5.22 9.27 -20.65
CA ALA A 92 4.91 10.67 -20.98
C ALA A 92 5.44 11.63 -19.90
N GLY A 93 5.40 11.25 -18.62
CA GLY A 93 5.95 12.03 -17.51
C GLY A 93 7.45 12.32 -17.62
N ALA A 94 8.21 11.43 -18.28
CA ALA A 94 9.65 11.65 -18.51
C ALA A 94 9.95 12.74 -19.57
N PHE A 95 8.98 13.11 -20.41
CA PHE A 95 9.17 14.03 -21.53
C PHE A 95 8.45 15.37 -21.34
N VAL A 96 7.85 15.64 -20.19
CA VAL A 96 7.19 16.93 -19.95
C VAL A 96 8.20 18.06 -19.82
N SER A 97 7.76 19.25 -20.25
CA SER A 97 8.54 20.49 -20.20
C SER A 97 8.07 21.47 -19.12
N SER A 98 7.04 21.13 -18.34
CA SER A 98 6.52 21.97 -17.27
C SER A 98 6.04 21.16 -16.06
N LEU A 99 6.16 21.77 -14.89
CA LEU A 99 5.73 21.16 -13.62
C LEU A 99 4.21 20.91 -13.59
N ASP A 100 3.42 21.79 -14.23
CA ASP A 100 1.97 21.65 -14.28
C ASP A 100 1.54 20.44 -15.12
N ALA A 101 2.20 20.24 -16.27
CA ALA A 101 1.95 19.05 -17.08
C ALA A 101 2.32 17.76 -16.32
N LEU A 102 3.42 17.80 -15.55
CA LEU A 102 3.80 16.67 -14.70
C LEU A 102 2.74 16.39 -13.63
N ILE A 103 2.23 17.42 -12.93
CA ILE A 103 1.19 17.26 -11.90
C ILE A 103 -0.06 16.60 -12.49
N VAL A 104 -0.52 17.05 -13.66
CA VAL A 104 -1.68 16.43 -14.33
C VAL A 104 -1.42 14.96 -14.68
N LEU A 105 -0.24 14.68 -15.27
CA LEU A 105 0.13 13.28 -15.57
C LEU A 105 0.25 12.41 -14.32
N ARG A 106 0.69 12.97 -13.21
CA ARG A 106 0.75 12.25 -11.92
C ARG A 106 -0.63 11.86 -11.41
N LEU A 107 -1.63 12.74 -11.57
CA LEU A 107 -3.03 12.40 -11.24
C LEU A 107 -3.52 11.22 -12.09
N VAL A 108 -3.29 11.28 -13.40
CA VAL A 108 -3.64 10.22 -14.35
C VAL A 108 -2.89 8.91 -14.05
N GLN A 109 -1.59 9.01 -13.79
CA GLN A 109 -0.73 7.90 -13.45
C GLN A 109 -1.21 7.21 -12.15
N GLY A 110 -1.49 7.98 -11.10
CA GLY A 110 -2.02 7.45 -9.84
C GLY A 110 -3.34 6.72 -10.04
N ALA A 111 -4.26 7.32 -10.82
CA ALA A 111 -5.54 6.68 -11.13
C ALA A 111 -5.35 5.35 -11.88
N ALA A 112 -4.50 5.31 -12.89
CA ALA A 112 -4.21 4.10 -13.64
C ALA A 112 -3.52 3.02 -12.76
N GLY A 113 -2.60 3.42 -11.87
CA GLY A 113 -1.86 2.51 -11.00
C GLY A 113 -2.67 1.84 -9.89
N ALA A 114 -3.94 2.22 -9.68
CA ALA A 114 -4.78 1.71 -8.60
C ALA A 114 -5.39 0.32 -8.88
N ALA A 115 -5.57 -0.06 -10.14
CA ALA A 115 -6.26 -1.31 -10.51
C ALA A 115 -5.66 -2.58 -9.90
N PRO A 116 -4.33 -2.79 -9.87
CA PRO A 116 -3.74 -3.97 -9.26
C PRO A 116 -4.17 -4.14 -7.80
N ALA A 117 -4.15 -3.07 -7.00
CA ALA A 117 -4.54 -3.12 -5.60
C ALA A 117 -6.03 -3.49 -5.41
N VAL A 118 -6.90 -3.05 -6.32
CA VAL A 118 -8.33 -3.39 -6.30
C VAL A 118 -8.57 -4.85 -6.64
N PHE A 119 -7.87 -5.39 -7.65
CA PHE A 119 -8.17 -6.72 -8.18
C PHE A 119 -7.33 -7.85 -7.56
N ALA A 120 -6.16 -7.55 -6.98
CA ALA A 120 -5.29 -8.56 -6.41
C ALA A 120 -5.97 -9.46 -5.38
N PRO A 121 -6.77 -8.94 -4.42
CA PRO A 121 -7.45 -9.78 -3.44
C PRO A 121 -8.41 -10.79 -4.08
N GLY A 122 -9.19 -10.36 -5.07
CA GLY A 122 -10.10 -11.21 -5.81
C GLY A 122 -9.37 -12.32 -6.58
N PHE A 123 -8.28 -11.99 -7.28
CA PHE A 123 -7.44 -12.98 -7.98
C PHE A 123 -6.80 -13.97 -7.01
N ILE A 124 -6.26 -13.51 -5.89
CA ILE A 124 -5.66 -14.39 -4.88
C ILE A 124 -6.69 -15.38 -4.34
N ARG A 125 -7.91 -14.91 -4.03
CA ARG A 125 -9.01 -15.78 -3.59
C ARG A 125 -9.43 -16.80 -4.63
N ALA A 126 -9.38 -16.46 -5.91
CA ALA A 126 -9.77 -17.34 -7.00
C ALA A 126 -8.66 -18.31 -7.41
N LEU A 127 -7.39 -17.95 -7.21
CA LEU A 127 -6.22 -18.80 -7.54
C LEU A 127 -5.91 -19.84 -6.47
N PHE A 128 -6.24 -19.56 -5.22
CA PHE A 128 -5.81 -20.38 -4.08
C PHE A 128 -6.98 -20.81 -3.20
N SER A 129 -6.87 -21.98 -2.58
CA SER A 129 -7.81 -22.39 -1.53
C SER A 129 -7.74 -21.43 -0.35
N GLU A 130 -8.77 -21.38 0.47
CA GLU A 130 -8.97 -20.37 1.51
C GLU A 130 -7.77 -20.20 2.47
N GLY A 131 -7.20 -21.32 2.95
CA GLY A 131 -6.00 -21.29 3.80
C GLY A 131 -4.74 -20.81 3.06
N HIS A 132 -4.61 -21.17 1.78
CA HIS A 132 -3.50 -20.68 0.96
C HIS A 132 -3.69 -19.22 0.55
N ALA A 133 -4.91 -18.79 0.29
CA ALA A 133 -5.21 -17.38 -0.03
C ALA A 133 -4.78 -16.45 1.12
N LEU A 134 -5.03 -16.84 2.37
CA LEU A 134 -4.56 -16.05 3.53
C LEU A 134 -3.03 -15.96 3.59
N ARG A 135 -2.32 -17.05 3.28
CA ARG A 135 -0.84 -17.03 3.19
C ARG A 135 -0.35 -16.13 2.07
N MET A 136 -1.01 -16.16 0.91
CA MET A 136 -0.66 -15.29 -0.23
C MET A 136 -0.97 -13.83 0.05
N MET A 137 -2.04 -13.51 0.79
CA MET A 137 -2.29 -12.15 1.28
C MET A 137 -1.19 -11.68 2.24
N GLY A 138 -0.71 -12.54 3.12
CA GLY A 138 0.44 -12.23 3.98
C GLY A 138 1.72 -11.97 3.20
N LEU A 139 1.98 -12.76 2.17
CA LEU A 139 3.12 -12.58 1.27
C LEU A 139 2.99 -11.28 0.45
N LEU A 140 1.80 -11.00 -0.08
CA LEU A 140 1.51 -9.74 -0.77
C LEU A 140 1.81 -8.54 0.12
N GLY A 141 1.26 -8.51 1.35
CA GLY A 141 1.52 -7.44 2.32
C GLY A 141 3.01 -7.32 2.69
N SER A 142 3.75 -8.43 2.72
CA SER A 142 5.20 -8.43 2.93
C SER A 142 5.95 -7.77 1.77
N ILE A 143 5.57 -8.09 0.52
CA ILE A 143 6.14 -7.45 -0.68
C ILE A 143 5.83 -5.96 -0.68
N GLU A 144 4.58 -5.58 -0.44
CA GLU A 144 4.13 -4.19 -0.41
C GLU A 144 4.82 -3.37 0.68
N SER A 145 5.09 -3.96 1.85
CA SER A 145 5.79 -3.27 2.95
C SER A 145 7.28 -2.99 2.68
N LEU A 146 7.91 -3.76 1.78
CA LEU A 146 9.29 -3.54 1.37
C LEU A 146 9.44 -2.37 0.38
N VAL A 147 8.39 -2.06 -0.39
CA VAL A 147 8.47 -1.01 -1.43
C VAL A 147 8.82 0.36 -0.84
N PRO A 148 8.14 0.88 0.20
CA PRO A 148 8.48 2.18 0.79
C PRO A 148 9.89 2.23 1.40
N ALA A 149 10.46 1.09 1.76
CA ALA A 149 11.83 1.02 2.27
C ALA A 149 12.89 1.05 1.16
N LEU A 150 12.62 0.39 0.04
CA LEU A 150 13.61 0.17 -1.02
C LEU A 150 13.47 1.15 -2.18
N ALA A 151 12.25 1.56 -2.54
CA ALA A 151 12.02 2.40 -3.70
C ALA A 151 12.66 3.80 -3.59
N PRO A 152 12.66 4.51 -2.44
CA PRO A 152 13.36 5.79 -2.33
C PRO A 152 14.88 5.64 -2.52
N ILE A 153 15.49 4.54 -2.07
CA ILE A 153 16.92 4.27 -2.24
C ILE A 153 17.24 4.08 -3.72
N ALA A 154 16.43 3.27 -4.40
CA ALA A 154 16.55 3.07 -5.85
C ALA A 154 16.31 4.37 -6.61
N GLY A 155 15.30 5.16 -6.22
CA GLY A 155 14.98 6.46 -6.81
C GLY A 155 16.12 7.48 -6.65
N ALA A 156 16.75 7.54 -5.48
CA ALA A 156 17.91 8.40 -5.24
C ALA A 156 19.10 7.99 -6.12
N TRP A 157 19.37 6.69 -6.24
CA TRP A 157 20.41 6.18 -7.12
C TRP A 157 20.14 6.52 -8.59
N LEU A 158 18.90 6.33 -9.06
CA LEU A 158 18.49 6.69 -10.42
C LEU A 158 18.64 8.19 -10.68
N LEU A 159 18.20 9.03 -9.73
CA LEU A 159 18.32 10.48 -9.82
C LEU A 159 19.77 10.93 -10.03
N VAL A 160 20.68 10.41 -9.22
CA VAL A 160 22.12 10.79 -9.26
C VAL A 160 22.78 10.34 -10.56
N ARG A 161 22.40 9.17 -11.10
CA ARG A 161 23.05 8.59 -12.28
C ARG A 161 22.44 9.01 -13.61
N PHE A 162 21.12 9.20 -13.66
CA PHE A 162 20.38 9.33 -14.92
C PHE A 162 19.40 10.51 -14.94
N GLY A 163 19.31 11.28 -13.83
CA GLY A 163 18.39 12.41 -13.72
C GLY A 163 16.98 12.02 -13.29
N TRP A 164 16.14 13.03 -13.06
CA TRP A 164 14.79 12.86 -12.50
C TRP A 164 13.83 12.06 -13.41
N GLN A 165 14.03 12.10 -14.72
CA GLN A 165 13.23 11.40 -15.72
C GLN A 165 13.32 9.87 -15.56
N SER A 166 14.45 9.38 -15.08
CA SER A 166 14.76 7.96 -15.04
C SER A 166 13.78 7.14 -14.20
N SER A 167 13.29 7.68 -13.09
CA SER A 167 12.26 7.03 -12.29
C SER A 167 10.97 6.79 -13.08
N PHE A 168 10.56 7.76 -13.90
CA PHE A 168 9.38 7.64 -14.76
C PHE A 168 9.59 6.62 -15.88
N VAL A 169 10.76 6.61 -16.49
CA VAL A 169 11.11 5.63 -17.54
C VAL A 169 11.12 4.21 -16.97
N VAL A 170 11.74 4.00 -15.82
CA VAL A 170 11.80 2.69 -15.15
C VAL A 170 10.39 2.20 -14.84
N ILE A 171 9.55 3.02 -14.19
CA ILE A 171 8.16 2.67 -13.90
C ILE A 171 7.41 2.33 -15.20
N GLY A 172 7.56 3.16 -16.24
CA GLY A 172 6.87 2.96 -17.51
C GLY A 172 7.26 1.66 -18.20
N VAL A 173 8.57 1.36 -18.29
CA VAL A 173 9.08 0.12 -18.92
C VAL A 173 8.63 -1.11 -18.14
N PHE A 174 8.75 -1.12 -16.81
CA PHE A 174 8.30 -2.25 -16.00
C PHE A 174 6.78 -2.45 -16.07
N SER A 175 5.99 -1.37 -16.08
CA SER A 175 4.53 -1.45 -16.24
C SER A 175 4.15 -2.01 -17.60
N LEU A 176 4.84 -1.61 -18.68
CA LEU A 176 4.60 -2.12 -20.02
C LEU A 176 4.92 -3.61 -20.11
N ALA A 177 6.06 -4.03 -19.53
CA ALA A 177 6.44 -5.43 -19.46
C ALA A 177 5.40 -6.26 -18.69
N LEU A 178 4.93 -5.77 -17.53
CA LEU A 178 3.88 -6.44 -16.76
C LEU A 178 2.55 -6.49 -17.52
N ALA A 179 2.16 -5.41 -18.21
CA ALA A 179 0.96 -5.39 -19.06
C ALA A 179 1.05 -6.44 -20.17
N ALA A 180 2.20 -6.56 -20.83
CA ALA A 180 2.43 -7.56 -21.87
C ALA A 180 2.39 -8.99 -21.31
N LEU A 181 3.08 -9.25 -20.18
CA LEU A 181 3.10 -10.57 -19.55
C LEU A 181 1.72 -10.99 -19.04
N LEU A 182 1.01 -10.10 -18.33
CA LEU A 182 -0.33 -10.37 -17.85
C LEU A 182 -1.33 -10.50 -19.02
N GLY A 183 -1.16 -9.71 -20.09
CA GLY A 183 -1.94 -9.84 -21.31
C GLY A 183 -1.78 -11.20 -21.98
N ALA A 184 -0.54 -11.71 -22.04
CA ALA A 184 -0.23 -13.02 -22.60
C ALA A 184 -0.84 -14.18 -21.80
N ILE A 185 -1.02 -14.03 -20.48
CA ILE A 185 -1.60 -15.06 -19.61
C ILE A 185 -3.06 -14.76 -19.19
N ALA A 186 -3.66 -13.67 -19.66
CA ALA A 186 -4.99 -13.22 -19.22
C ALA A 186 -6.08 -14.29 -19.42
N TRP A 187 -5.95 -15.12 -20.44
CA TRP A 187 -6.86 -16.25 -20.69
C TRP A 187 -6.78 -17.35 -19.62
N ARG A 188 -5.64 -17.44 -18.90
CA ARG A 188 -5.37 -18.43 -17.84
C ARG A 188 -5.81 -17.93 -16.47
N LEU A 189 -5.82 -16.61 -16.27
CA LEU A 189 -6.28 -16.01 -15.01
C LEU A 189 -7.75 -16.36 -14.76
N PRO A 190 -8.16 -16.65 -13.51
CA PRO A 190 -9.53 -16.95 -13.19
C PRO A 190 -10.46 -15.78 -13.56
N ARG A 191 -11.63 -16.11 -14.05
CA ARG A 191 -12.70 -15.13 -14.18
C ARG A 191 -13.20 -14.79 -12.77
N LEU A 192 -12.98 -13.58 -12.34
CA LEU A 192 -13.65 -13.11 -11.14
C LEU A 192 -15.13 -12.97 -11.52
N SER A 193 -15.99 -13.71 -10.81
CA SER A 193 -17.41 -13.61 -11.05
C SER A 193 -17.86 -12.18 -10.71
N SER A 194 -18.18 -11.40 -11.74
CA SER A 194 -19.20 -10.37 -11.57
C SER A 194 -20.49 -11.14 -11.35
N GLN A 195 -20.79 -11.57 -10.14
CA GLN A 195 -22.18 -11.87 -9.84
C GLN A 195 -22.95 -10.61 -10.25
N ASP A 196 -24.13 -10.79 -10.88
CA ASP A 196 -25.04 -9.70 -11.23
C ASP A 196 -25.08 -8.71 -10.07
N SER A 197 -24.10 -7.80 -10.05
CA SER A 197 -23.85 -6.97 -8.89
C SER A 197 -24.83 -5.82 -8.96
N ARG A 198 -26.04 -6.08 -8.49
CA ARG A 198 -26.96 -5.04 -8.01
C ARG A 198 -26.35 -4.27 -6.83
N GLY A 199 -25.07 -4.60 -6.46
CA GLY A 199 -24.29 -3.94 -5.44
C GLY A 199 -23.88 -2.53 -5.86
N SER A 200 -23.71 -1.65 -4.89
CA SER A 200 -23.19 -0.31 -5.08
C SER A 200 -22.32 0.05 -3.88
N TYR A 201 -21.51 1.09 -4.00
CA TYR A 201 -20.80 1.65 -2.84
C TYR A 201 -21.76 2.00 -1.70
N ALA A 202 -22.96 2.51 -2.01
CA ALA A 202 -23.98 2.82 -1.00
C ALA A 202 -24.44 1.56 -0.24
N THR A 203 -24.57 0.43 -0.91
CA THR A 203 -24.93 -0.85 -0.27
C THR A 203 -23.86 -1.29 0.72
N LEU A 204 -22.57 -1.21 0.34
CA LEU A 204 -21.45 -1.56 1.23
C LEU A 204 -21.33 -0.59 2.42
N LEU A 205 -21.53 0.70 2.18
CA LEU A 205 -21.53 1.73 3.24
C LEU A 205 -22.75 1.61 4.17
N GLY A 206 -23.82 0.94 3.75
CA GLY A 206 -24.98 0.59 4.58
C GLY A 206 -24.84 -0.74 5.33
N ASP A 207 -23.85 -1.57 5.01
CA ASP A 207 -23.66 -2.89 5.65
C ASP A 207 -22.78 -2.76 6.91
N PRO A 208 -23.34 -2.96 8.12
CA PRO A 208 -22.58 -2.82 9.36
C PRO A 208 -21.50 -3.89 9.53
N VAL A 209 -21.66 -5.08 8.92
CA VAL A 209 -20.65 -6.15 8.97
C VAL A 209 -19.45 -5.76 8.13
N TYR A 210 -19.70 -5.29 6.90
CA TYR A 210 -18.64 -4.77 6.04
C TYR A 210 -17.90 -3.59 6.69
N LEU A 211 -18.65 -2.59 7.20
CA LEU A 211 -18.07 -1.42 7.82
C LEU A 211 -17.22 -1.76 9.05
N ARG A 212 -17.62 -2.73 9.85
CA ARG A 212 -16.83 -3.18 11.02
C ARG A 212 -15.43 -3.65 10.60
N TYR A 213 -15.33 -4.49 9.57
CA TYR A 213 -14.04 -4.99 9.11
C TYR A 213 -13.25 -3.91 8.35
N ALA A 214 -13.92 -3.17 7.46
CA ALA A 214 -13.31 -2.14 6.65
C ALA A 214 -12.70 -1.01 7.51
N LEU A 215 -13.46 -0.47 8.46
CA LEU A 215 -12.99 0.58 9.37
C LEU A 215 -11.94 0.05 10.36
N SER A 216 -12.11 -1.17 10.87
CA SER A 216 -11.10 -1.80 11.71
C SER A 216 -9.75 -1.91 10.99
N GLN A 217 -9.76 -2.30 9.71
CA GLN A 217 -8.56 -2.39 8.89
C GLN A 217 -8.00 -1.00 8.56
N ALA A 218 -8.88 -0.07 8.19
CA ALA A 218 -8.52 1.30 7.81
C ALA A 218 -7.85 2.06 8.96
N PHE A 219 -8.44 2.07 10.14
CA PHE A 219 -7.87 2.78 11.29
C PHE A 219 -6.59 2.13 11.80
N ALA A 220 -6.50 0.80 11.76
CA ALA A 220 -5.29 0.12 12.18
C ALA A 220 -4.10 0.46 11.28
N LEU A 221 -4.21 0.23 9.98
CA LEU A 221 -3.12 0.51 9.04
C LEU A 221 -2.94 2.01 8.81
N GLY A 222 -4.03 2.79 8.80
CA GLY A 222 -3.95 4.25 8.77
C GLY A 222 -3.16 4.80 9.95
N GLY A 223 -3.41 4.31 11.16
CA GLY A 223 -2.66 4.68 12.36
C GLY A 223 -1.17 4.31 12.29
N LEU A 224 -0.84 3.14 11.73
CA LEU A 224 0.54 2.78 11.44
C LEU A 224 1.21 3.78 10.49
N LEU A 225 0.53 4.17 9.42
CA LEU A 225 1.06 5.14 8.46
C LEU A 225 1.24 6.53 9.08
N VAL A 226 0.33 6.97 9.96
CA VAL A 226 0.50 8.23 10.72
C VAL A 226 1.81 8.19 11.52
N PHE A 227 2.07 7.10 12.23
CA PHE A 227 3.32 6.94 12.97
C PHE A 227 4.54 6.96 12.03
N VAL A 228 4.52 6.18 10.95
CA VAL A 228 5.64 6.12 9.99
C VAL A 228 5.94 7.48 9.39
N PHE A 229 4.93 8.30 9.08
CA PHE A 229 5.11 9.63 8.50
C PHE A 229 5.56 10.67 9.54
N SER A 230 5.19 10.51 10.80
CA SER A 230 5.53 11.45 11.87
C SER A 230 6.84 11.12 12.58
N ALA A 231 7.20 9.84 12.68
CA ALA A 231 8.35 9.38 13.45
C ALA A 231 9.70 10.02 13.07
N PRO A 232 10.04 10.27 11.79
CA PRO A 232 11.31 10.92 11.46
C PRO A 232 11.43 12.32 12.09
N ALA A 233 10.34 13.10 12.06
CA ALA A 233 10.32 14.46 12.61
C ALA A 233 10.44 14.45 14.15
N VAL A 234 9.77 13.52 14.83
CA VAL A 234 9.84 13.36 16.28
C VAL A 234 11.23 12.89 16.71
N ILE A 235 11.79 11.90 16.04
CA ILE A 235 13.09 11.32 16.39
C ILE A 235 14.21 12.34 16.19
N VAL A 236 14.27 13.01 15.04
CA VAL A 236 15.35 13.94 14.72
C VAL A 236 15.19 15.28 15.44
N GLY A 237 13.96 15.73 15.63
CA GLY A 237 13.65 17.00 16.32
C GLY A 237 13.64 16.85 17.84
N PRO A 238 12.46 16.69 18.47
CA PRO A 238 12.31 16.70 19.94
C PRO A 238 13.13 15.66 20.68
N MET A 239 13.37 14.48 20.11
CA MET A 239 14.18 13.44 20.77
C MET A 239 15.70 13.63 20.58
N GLY A 240 16.13 14.55 19.69
CA GLY A 240 17.56 14.80 19.41
C GLY A 240 18.32 13.61 18.81
N GLY A 241 17.59 12.66 18.22
CA GLY A 241 18.17 11.50 17.54
C GLY A 241 18.65 11.81 16.13
N GLN A 242 19.06 10.76 15.42
CA GLN A 242 19.53 10.82 14.04
C GLN A 242 18.56 10.12 13.07
N LEU A 243 18.67 10.42 11.79
CA LEU A 243 17.90 9.72 10.75
C LEU A 243 18.20 8.21 10.74
N SER A 244 19.42 7.80 11.12
CA SER A 244 19.79 6.39 11.30
C SER A 244 18.96 5.69 12.36
N ASP A 245 18.55 6.38 13.43
CA ASP A 245 17.70 5.80 14.48
C ASP A 245 16.30 5.49 13.92
N PHE A 246 15.75 6.40 13.09
CA PHE A 246 14.50 6.15 12.38
C PHE A 246 14.63 4.98 11.40
N ILE A 247 15.71 4.93 10.62
CA ILE A 247 15.94 3.83 9.67
C ILE A 247 15.98 2.48 10.40
N LEU A 248 16.68 2.41 11.52
CA LEU A 248 16.77 1.19 12.33
C LEU A 248 15.39 0.79 12.89
N LEU A 249 14.63 1.77 13.40
CA LEU A 249 13.25 1.57 13.87
C LEU A 249 12.35 1.01 12.76
N GLN A 250 12.43 1.61 11.58
CA GLN A 250 11.64 1.22 10.41
C GLN A 250 11.99 -0.18 9.90
N VAL A 251 13.29 -0.49 9.79
CA VAL A 251 13.76 -1.82 9.36
C VAL A 251 13.31 -2.90 10.35
N ALA A 252 13.47 -2.66 11.66
CA ALA A 252 12.99 -3.57 12.68
C ALA A 252 11.44 -3.75 12.59
N GLY A 253 10.71 -2.65 12.48
CA GLY A 253 9.25 -2.67 12.33
C GLY A 253 8.79 -3.51 11.13
N ILE A 254 9.35 -3.26 9.94
CA ILE A 254 9.03 -4.00 8.72
C ILE A 254 9.36 -5.49 8.87
N ALA A 255 10.52 -5.83 9.43
CA ALA A 255 10.93 -7.23 9.64
C ALA A 255 9.91 -7.99 10.50
N PHE A 256 9.44 -7.40 11.58
CA PHE A 256 8.45 -8.03 12.47
C PHE A 256 7.03 -7.98 11.92
N PHE A 257 6.67 -6.97 11.14
CA PHE A 257 5.44 -6.99 10.33
C PHE A 257 5.43 -8.18 9.36
N ILE A 258 6.50 -8.36 8.59
CA ILE A 258 6.66 -9.49 7.66
C ILE A 258 6.59 -10.83 8.40
N LEU A 259 7.28 -10.94 9.54
CA LEU A 259 7.22 -12.15 10.38
C LEU A 259 5.77 -12.45 10.79
N GLY A 260 5.06 -11.47 11.34
CA GLY A 260 3.66 -11.61 11.75
C GLY A 260 2.74 -12.01 10.60
N ALA A 261 2.85 -11.31 9.45
CA ALA A 261 2.02 -11.56 8.28
C ALA A 261 2.21 -12.98 7.72
N ASN A 262 3.45 -13.50 7.70
CA ASN A 262 3.72 -14.85 7.19
C ASN A 262 3.40 -15.97 8.19
N VAL A 263 3.53 -15.70 9.49
CA VAL A 263 3.14 -16.67 10.53
C VAL A 263 1.62 -16.84 10.61
N THR A 264 0.86 -15.78 10.29
CA THR A 264 -0.62 -15.77 10.33
C THR A 264 -1.24 -16.91 9.52
N GLY A 265 -0.67 -17.23 8.35
CA GLY A 265 -1.18 -18.33 7.53
C GLY A 265 -1.09 -19.72 8.20
N ARG A 266 -0.06 -19.94 9.04
CA ARG A 266 0.07 -21.18 9.85
C ARG A 266 -0.85 -21.16 11.07
N LEU A 267 -0.98 -20.01 11.70
CA LEU A 267 -1.86 -19.84 12.87
C LEU A 267 -3.33 -20.01 12.49
N ALA A 268 -3.73 -19.62 11.28
CA ALA A 268 -5.09 -19.79 10.76
C ALA A 268 -5.50 -21.27 10.55
N GLU A 269 -4.55 -22.23 10.63
CA GLU A 269 -4.86 -23.67 10.67
C GLU A 269 -5.37 -24.12 12.04
N ARG A 270 -5.12 -23.33 13.09
CA ARG A 270 -5.46 -23.66 14.49
C ARG A 270 -6.43 -22.69 15.15
N PHE A 271 -6.47 -21.45 14.68
CA PHE A 271 -7.25 -20.35 15.24
C PHE A 271 -8.17 -19.75 14.20
N GLU A 272 -9.35 -19.36 14.62
CA GLU A 272 -10.28 -18.62 13.78
C GLU A 272 -9.71 -17.23 13.40
N ARG A 273 -10.09 -16.73 12.25
CA ARG A 273 -9.61 -15.42 11.74
C ARG A 273 -9.94 -14.28 12.70
N GLU A 274 -11.13 -14.30 13.31
CA GLU A 274 -11.53 -13.31 14.33
C GLU A 274 -10.57 -13.30 15.51
N THR A 275 -10.14 -14.47 15.98
CA THR A 275 -9.17 -14.59 17.08
C THR A 275 -7.82 -13.99 16.68
N LEU A 276 -7.37 -14.21 15.44
CA LEU A 276 -6.13 -13.63 14.94
C LEU A 276 -6.23 -12.11 14.78
N ILE A 277 -7.36 -11.59 14.29
CA ILE A 277 -7.61 -10.15 14.20
C ILE A 277 -7.64 -9.53 15.60
N ALA A 278 -8.35 -10.14 16.55
CA ALA A 278 -8.44 -9.64 17.92
C ALA A 278 -7.08 -9.68 18.62
N GLY A 279 -6.38 -10.82 18.57
CA GLY A 279 -5.06 -10.98 19.18
C GLY A 279 -4.02 -10.03 18.60
N GLY A 280 -3.99 -9.90 17.27
CA GLY A 280 -3.11 -8.95 16.60
C GLY A 280 -3.45 -7.49 16.93
N THR A 281 -4.74 -7.15 17.08
CA THR A 281 -5.18 -5.82 17.50
C THR A 281 -4.75 -5.51 18.94
N ILE A 282 -4.92 -6.45 19.85
CA ILE A 282 -4.48 -6.30 21.26
C ILE A 282 -2.97 -6.10 21.30
N LEU A 283 -2.21 -6.92 20.58
CA LEU A 283 -0.76 -6.82 20.54
C LEU A 283 -0.30 -5.46 19.97
N ALA A 284 -0.94 -5.01 18.89
CA ALA A 284 -0.66 -3.70 18.32
C ALA A 284 -1.02 -2.57 19.30
N ALA A 285 -2.17 -2.66 19.98
CA ALA A 285 -2.57 -1.68 20.99
C ALA A 285 -1.60 -1.61 22.17
N LEU A 286 -1.08 -2.74 22.62
CA LEU A 286 -0.06 -2.79 23.68
C LEU A 286 1.24 -2.10 23.26
N GLY A 287 1.70 -2.32 22.01
CA GLY A 287 2.86 -1.63 21.47
C GLY A 287 2.66 -0.12 21.37
N ALA A 288 1.49 0.31 20.85
CA ALA A 288 1.14 1.73 20.77
C ALA A 288 1.01 2.38 22.16
N LEU A 289 0.39 1.69 23.12
CA LEU A 289 0.28 2.16 24.50
C LEU A 289 1.65 2.30 25.16
N ALA A 290 2.57 1.36 24.90
CA ALA A 290 3.93 1.44 25.42
C ALA A 290 4.68 2.67 24.86
N ILE A 291 4.52 2.98 23.56
CA ILE A 291 5.08 4.20 22.96
C ILE A 291 4.48 5.44 23.61
N LEU A 292 3.16 5.49 23.79
CA LEU A 292 2.46 6.61 24.42
C LEU A 292 2.93 6.81 25.87
N LEU A 293 2.99 5.75 26.67
CA LEU A 293 3.44 5.82 28.06
C LEU A 293 4.91 6.29 28.14
N TYR A 294 5.75 5.80 27.22
CA TYR A 294 7.15 6.25 27.13
C TYR A 294 7.24 7.75 26.84
N ALA A 295 6.43 8.26 25.92
CA ALA A 295 6.36 9.70 25.63
C ALA A 295 5.84 10.52 26.82
N LEU A 296 4.79 10.06 27.51
CA LEU A 296 4.20 10.75 28.65
C LEU A 296 5.15 10.85 29.87
N VAL A 297 6.06 9.90 30.04
CA VAL A 297 7.10 9.98 31.10
C VAL A 297 8.35 10.75 30.68
N GLY A 298 8.30 11.43 29.53
CA GLY A 298 9.40 12.25 29.02
C GLY A 298 10.54 11.43 28.39
N GLY A 299 10.24 10.27 27.86
CA GLY A 299 11.20 9.41 27.18
C GLY A 299 11.80 10.07 25.93
N ASN A 300 13.12 10.21 25.89
CA ASN A 300 13.85 10.93 24.83
C ASN A 300 14.92 10.08 24.12
N ARG A 301 14.95 8.75 24.35
CA ARG A 301 15.93 7.85 23.71
C ARG A 301 15.27 7.12 22.54
N PRO A 302 15.63 7.41 21.26
CA PRO A 302 15.06 6.77 20.08
C PRO A 302 15.16 5.24 20.11
N ALA A 303 16.27 4.68 20.62
CA ALA A 303 16.47 3.24 20.71
C ALA A 303 15.40 2.50 21.53
N MET A 304 14.77 3.17 22.51
CA MET A 304 13.70 2.58 23.32
C MET A 304 12.38 2.44 22.56
N LEU A 305 12.21 3.14 21.45
CA LEU A 305 11.04 2.97 20.57
C LEU A 305 11.09 1.63 19.82
N ILE A 306 12.28 1.07 19.58
CA ILE A 306 12.46 -0.15 18.79
C ILE A 306 11.68 -1.35 19.37
N PRO A 307 11.84 -1.74 20.66
CA PRO A 307 11.11 -2.88 21.21
C PRO A 307 9.58 -2.66 21.18
N PHE A 308 9.10 -1.43 21.40
CA PHE A 308 7.68 -1.12 21.36
C PHE A 308 7.13 -1.20 19.91
N SER A 309 7.90 -0.68 18.95
CA SER A 309 7.61 -0.77 17.52
C SER A 309 7.59 -2.22 17.04
N ILE A 310 8.46 -3.09 17.52
CA ILE A 310 8.46 -4.53 17.23
C ILE A 310 7.12 -5.15 17.64
N VAL A 311 6.68 -4.93 18.88
CA VAL A 311 5.41 -5.46 19.38
C VAL A 311 4.23 -4.94 18.54
N TRP A 312 4.25 -3.65 18.24
CA TRP A 312 3.23 -2.99 17.44
C TRP A 312 3.14 -3.57 16.03
N ASN A 313 4.27 -3.63 15.32
CA ASN A 313 4.32 -4.13 13.94
C ASN A 313 4.04 -5.64 13.85
N LEU A 314 4.47 -6.44 14.82
CA LEU A 314 4.10 -7.85 14.91
C LEU A 314 2.58 -8.01 15.02
N GLY A 315 1.92 -7.19 15.84
CA GLY A 315 0.47 -7.17 15.97
C GLY A 315 -0.21 -6.82 14.63
N PHE A 316 0.30 -5.83 13.91
CA PHE A 316 -0.21 -5.48 12.58
C PHE A 316 0.02 -6.59 11.55
N GLY A 317 1.17 -7.24 11.56
CA GLY A 317 1.44 -8.39 10.71
C GLY A 317 0.46 -9.53 10.96
N LEU A 318 0.16 -9.84 12.23
CA LEU A 318 -0.79 -10.90 12.59
C LEU A 318 -2.22 -10.59 12.16
N ARG A 319 -2.68 -9.34 12.34
CA ARG A 319 -4.08 -8.96 12.03
C ARG A 319 -4.31 -8.58 10.57
N GLY A 320 -3.27 -8.06 9.88
CA GLY A 320 -3.39 -7.44 8.56
C GLY A 320 -4.02 -8.36 7.51
N PRO A 321 -3.41 -9.52 7.20
CA PRO A 321 -3.92 -10.45 6.20
C PRO A 321 -5.35 -10.94 6.49
N PRO A 322 -5.69 -11.45 7.70
CA PRO A 322 -7.05 -11.89 7.98
C PRO A 322 -8.05 -10.73 8.03
N GLY A 323 -7.66 -9.55 8.53
CA GLY A 323 -8.52 -8.38 8.60
C GLY A 323 -8.90 -7.87 7.20
N PHE A 324 -7.93 -7.78 6.29
CA PHE A 324 -8.20 -7.38 4.92
C PHE A 324 -9.05 -8.41 4.17
N LEU A 325 -8.70 -9.71 4.32
CA LEU A 325 -9.48 -10.79 3.72
C LEU A 325 -10.93 -10.80 4.20
N GLN A 326 -11.17 -10.62 5.50
CA GLN A 326 -12.53 -10.56 6.06
C GLN A 326 -13.32 -9.35 5.56
N ALA A 327 -12.67 -8.19 5.40
CA ALA A 327 -13.32 -7.02 4.80
C ALA A 327 -13.77 -7.29 3.36
N VAL A 328 -12.91 -7.94 2.56
CA VAL A 328 -13.26 -8.32 1.18
C VAL A 328 -14.36 -9.38 1.15
N LEU A 329 -14.32 -10.39 2.03
CA LEU A 329 -15.35 -11.42 2.14
C LEU A 329 -16.71 -10.82 2.56
N ALA A 330 -16.70 -9.85 3.46
CA ALA A 330 -17.91 -9.16 3.92
C ALA A 330 -18.55 -8.29 2.84
N ALA A 331 -17.87 -8.04 1.71
CA ALA A 331 -18.46 -7.39 0.56
C ALA A 331 -19.41 -8.30 -0.26
N ASN A 332 -19.62 -9.56 0.18
CA ASN A 332 -20.62 -10.48 -0.39
C ASN A 332 -20.51 -10.68 -1.90
N GLY A 333 -19.28 -10.84 -2.41
CA GLY A 333 -18.99 -11.05 -3.84
C GLY A 333 -18.69 -9.76 -4.63
N ASP A 334 -18.82 -8.59 -4.01
CA ASP A 334 -18.40 -7.31 -4.58
C ASP A 334 -16.95 -6.96 -4.16
N ASP A 335 -16.05 -7.91 -4.41
CA ASP A 335 -14.65 -7.87 -3.95
C ASP A 335 -13.92 -6.59 -4.40
N ALA A 336 -14.20 -6.14 -5.62
CA ALA A 336 -13.52 -4.97 -6.20
C ALA A 336 -13.90 -3.68 -5.48
N ARG A 337 -15.21 -3.41 -5.30
CA ARG A 337 -15.65 -2.23 -4.53
C ARG A 337 -15.28 -2.35 -3.06
N GLY A 338 -15.39 -3.58 -2.49
CA GLY A 338 -14.97 -3.84 -1.12
C GLY A 338 -13.50 -3.51 -0.87
N ALA A 339 -12.59 -4.03 -1.68
CA ALA A 339 -11.16 -3.73 -1.58
C ALA A 339 -10.87 -2.24 -1.80
N ALA A 340 -11.50 -1.63 -2.80
CA ALA A 340 -11.33 -0.21 -3.12
C ALA A 340 -11.67 0.70 -1.92
N LEU A 341 -12.82 0.47 -1.27
CA LEU A 341 -13.24 1.26 -0.11
C LEU A 341 -12.34 1.06 1.11
N VAL A 342 -11.89 -0.17 1.37
CA VAL A 342 -10.96 -0.45 2.48
C VAL A 342 -9.65 0.33 2.29
N ILE A 343 -9.05 0.25 1.08
CA ILE A 343 -7.79 0.94 0.78
C ILE A 343 -7.98 2.47 0.81
N LEU A 344 -9.08 2.96 0.25
CA LEU A 344 -9.41 4.38 0.29
C LEU A 344 -9.57 4.88 1.74
N ALA A 345 -10.27 4.12 2.59
CA ALA A 345 -10.43 4.44 3.99
C ALA A 345 -9.09 4.40 4.76
N MET A 346 -8.17 3.48 4.41
CA MET A 346 -6.81 3.47 4.95
C MET A 346 -6.03 4.74 4.59
N LEU A 347 -6.07 5.15 3.32
CA LEU A 347 -5.41 6.37 2.86
C LEU A 347 -6.02 7.63 3.50
N ALA A 348 -7.36 7.70 3.60
CA ALA A 348 -8.05 8.78 4.25
C ALA A 348 -7.74 8.86 5.76
N SER A 349 -7.67 7.71 6.45
CA SER A 349 -7.30 7.63 7.86
C SER A 349 -5.85 8.06 8.09
N ALA A 350 -4.93 7.67 7.19
CA ALA A 350 -3.53 8.10 7.24
C ALA A 350 -3.41 9.61 7.02
N ALA A 351 -4.05 10.16 5.99
CA ALA A 351 -4.00 11.58 5.67
C ALA A 351 -4.63 12.43 6.77
N GLY A 352 -5.84 12.08 7.21
CA GLY A 352 -6.55 12.78 8.29
C GLY A 352 -5.81 12.68 9.62
N GLY A 353 -5.32 11.49 9.96
CA GLY A 353 -4.54 11.27 11.18
C GLY A 353 -3.22 12.03 11.19
N THR A 354 -2.50 12.09 10.06
CA THR A 354 -1.26 12.88 9.94
C THR A 354 -1.55 14.38 10.08
N ALA A 355 -2.64 14.88 9.47
CA ALA A 355 -3.04 16.27 9.62
C ALA A 355 -3.39 16.62 11.08
N LEU A 356 -4.09 15.73 11.78
CA LEU A 356 -4.43 15.89 13.19
C LEU A 356 -3.19 15.78 14.11
N ALA A 357 -2.23 14.93 13.77
CA ALA A 357 -1.00 14.76 14.54
C ALA A 357 0.01 15.90 14.34
N ALA A 358 -0.04 16.61 13.21
CA ALA A 358 0.95 17.62 12.85
C ALA A 358 1.25 18.66 13.94
N PRO A 359 0.26 19.25 14.68
CA PRO A 359 0.56 20.18 15.77
C PRO A 359 1.33 19.56 16.94
N PHE A 360 1.16 18.25 17.18
CA PHE A 360 1.75 17.54 18.31
C PHE A 360 3.17 17.03 17.99
N VAL A 361 3.46 16.77 16.72
CA VAL A 361 4.78 16.31 16.27
C VAL A 361 5.89 17.31 16.66
N ALA A 362 5.61 18.62 16.57
CA ALA A 362 6.55 19.67 16.99
C ALA A 362 6.78 19.68 18.50
N LEU A 363 5.88 19.12 19.30
CA LEU A 363 5.99 19.02 20.75
C LEU A 363 6.67 17.70 21.20
N GLY A 364 6.93 16.79 20.27
CA GLY A 364 7.52 15.47 20.56
C GLY A 364 6.51 14.44 21.08
N LEU A 365 5.24 14.65 20.80
CA LEU A 365 4.13 13.82 21.23
C LEU A 365 3.57 13.00 20.05
#